data_b4e6aec8abd1ef55251fc820a4591537
#
_entry.id   b4e6aec8abd1ef55251fc820a4591537
#
_cell.length_a   1.000
_cell.length_b   1.000
_cell.length_c   1.000
_cell.angle_alpha   90.00
_cell.angle_beta   90.00
_cell.angle_gamma   90.00
#
_symmetry.space_group_name_H-M   'P 1'
#
loop_
_entity.id
_entity.type
_entity.pdbx_description
1 polymer ?
#
loop_
_entity_poly.entity_id
_entity_poly.type
_entity_poly.pdbx_seq_one_letter_code
_entity_poly.pdbx_strand_id
1 'polypeptide(L)'
;MTGSDYNNIIIDSKESIKMSEKLVLIDGHSILNRAYHGLPDLTNSEGLHTNAVYGFLNIMFKILDEEKPDYLTVAFDVHAPTFRHRMFDAYKGTRKPMDEELRQQVPMIKEMLTAMGVKILEKEGYEADDILGTLSVRAEKAGMDVAIISGDRDLLQLATDHVMVRIPKTKKTGTEIENYNTADVIEKYGVTPKEFIDVKALQGDTSDNIPGVPGIGEKTAGALIAKYHCIEAVHEDAENVKPPRASKNIVEYWEQAVMSKELATIILDAPVEYEFSDAKLSGGVESLYTEEAFLLCKRYEFKNMLSRFNVEAPKNNAEEHFVIVRDLKTAESVFEKAKDKEVAFAVVPGESLGNSESDGQLSLFSEPVSNDYLAVSICFS
;
A
#
# COMPACT_ATOMS: atom_id res chain seq x y z
N MET A 1 16.35 -37.63 -64.96
CA MET A 1 16.50 -36.20 -65.19
C MET A 1 15.18 -35.59 -64.78
N THR A 2 15.01 -34.86 -63.79
CA THR A 2 15.76 -33.89 -63.03
C THR A 2 15.15 -33.82 -61.62
N GLY A 3 15.98 -33.92 -60.62
CA GLY A 3 15.57 -33.72 -59.22
C GLY A 3 15.22 -32.26 -58.97
N SER A 4 14.20 -32.01 -58.23
CA SER A 4 13.80 -30.71 -57.71
C SER A 4 14.14 -30.70 -56.22
N ASP A 5 15.19 -29.92 -55.89
CA ASP A 5 15.61 -29.63 -54.51
C ASP A 5 14.54 -28.79 -53.81
N TYR A 6 13.82 -29.39 -52.86
CA TYR A 6 13.05 -28.67 -51.89
C TYR A 6 13.95 -28.32 -50.69
N ASN A 7 14.44 -27.09 -50.67
CA ASN A 7 15.08 -26.50 -49.48
C ASN A 7 14.05 -26.42 -48.36
N ASN A 8 14.18 -27.28 -47.38
CA ASN A 8 13.46 -27.16 -46.10
C ASN A 8 14.00 -25.93 -45.36
N ILE A 9 13.26 -24.82 -45.41
CA ILE A 9 13.43 -23.68 -44.50
C ILE A 9 12.84 -24.15 -43.17
N ILE A 10 13.70 -24.62 -42.25
CA ILE A 10 13.35 -24.80 -40.84
C ILE A 10 13.32 -23.38 -40.24
N ILE A 11 12.12 -22.81 -40.10
CA ILE A 11 11.91 -21.64 -39.28
C ILE A 11 12.04 -22.10 -37.81
N ASP A 12 13.15 -21.77 -37.19
CA ASP A 12 13.41 -22.02 -35.78
C ASP A 12 12.51 -21.06 -34.97
N SER A 13 11.26 -21.46 -34.70
CA SER A 13 10.28 -20.73 -33.94
C SER A 13 10.49 -20.89 -32.43
N LYS A 14 11.70 -20.61 -31.95
CA LYS A 14 12.01 -20.38 -30.55
C LYS A 14 12.36 -18.91 -30.28
N GLU A 15 11.57 -17.98 -30.75
CA GLU A 15 11.44 -16.74 -30.02
C GLU A 15 10.65 -17.04 -28.76
N SER A 16 11.36 -17.27 -27.65
CA SER A 16 10.74 -17.20 -26.34
C SER A 16 10.08 -15.82 -26.23
N ILE A 17 8.76 -15.77 -26.18
CA ILE A 17 8.01 -14.55 -25.84
C ILE A 17 8.58 -14.11 -24.49
N LYS A 18 9.47 -13.14 -24.50
CA LYS A 18 10.01 -12.52 -23.29
C LYS A 18 8.81 -11.76 -22.70
N MET A 19 8.22 -12.30 -21.65
CA MET A 19 7.18 -11.56 -20.91
C MET A 19 7.78 -10.24 -20.47
N SER A 20 7.02 -9.14 -20.62
CA SER A 20 7.43 -7.83 -20.12
C SER A 20 7.65 -7.89 -18.62
N GLU A 21 8.71 -7.24 -18.12
CA GLU A 21 8.90 -7.07 -16.68
C GLU A 21 7.76 -6.21 -16.13
N LYS A 22 7.34 -6.48 -14.90
CA LYS A 22 6.18 -5.83 -14.28
C LYS A 22 6.56 -5.04 -13.04
N LEU A 23 6.12 -3.77 -13.00
CA LEU A 23 6.26 -2.88 -11.85
C LEU A 23 4.91 -2.68 -11.15
N VAL A 24 4.87 -2.92 -9.85
CA VAL A 24 3.75 -2.53 -8.99
C VAL A 24 4.11 -1.25 -8.24
N LEU A 25 3.24 -0.25 -8.37
CA LEU A 25 3.31 1.05 -7.70
C LEU A 25 2.12 1.18 -6.75
N ILE A 26 2.37 1.47 -5.47
CA ILE A 26 1.32 1.60 -4.46
C ILE A 26 1.29 3.01 -3.89
N ASP A 27 0.11 3.62 -3.87
CA ASP A 27 -0.18 4.84 -3.13
C ASP A 27 -0.33 4.50 -1.64
N GLY A 28 0.71 4.82 -0.86
CA GLY A 28 0.81 4.40 0.53
C GLY A 28 -0.28 4.99 1.42
N HIS A 29 -0.52 6.31 1.33
CA HIS A 29 -1.54 6.95 2.15
C HIS A 29 -2.96 6.58 1.74
N SER A 30 -3.25 6.49 0.45
CA SER A 30 -4.57 6.10 -0.04
C SER A 30 -4.96 4.69 0.40
N ILE A 31 -4.04 3.72 0.25
CA ILE A 31 -4.29 2.34 0.67
C ILE A 31 -4.36 2.21 2.19
N LEU A 32 -3.50 2.91 2.93
CA LEU A 32 -3.53 2.89 4.41
C LEU A 32 -4.83 3.48 4.96
N ASN A 33 -5.25 4.63 4.43
CA ASN A 33 -6.51 5.29 4.80
C ASN A 33 -7.72 4.39 4.50
N ARG A 34 -7.72 3.78 3.31
CA ARG A 34 -8.75 2.83 2.92
C ARG A 34 -8.83 1.62 3.85
N ALA A 35 -7.70 1.08 4.23
CA ALA A 35 -7.61 -0.05 5.16
C ALA A 35 -8.16 0.33 6.54
N TYR A 36 -7.79 1.52 7.04
CA TYR A 36 -8.25 2.06 8.31
C TYR A 36 -9.78 2.15 8.38
N HIS A 37 -10.42 2.75 7.37
CA HIS A 37 -11.88 2.87 7.34
C HIS A 37 -12.60 1.61 6.88
N GLY A 38 -11.89 0.66 6.28
CA GLY A 38 -12.45 -0.59 5.77
C GLY A 38 -12.53 -1.73 6.79
N LEU A 39 -11.80 -1.62 7.90
CA LEU A 39 -11.73 -2.63 8.95
C LEU A 39 -12.17 -2.03 10.30
N PRO A 40 -12.73 -2.85 11.19
CA PRO A 40 -12.95 -2.42 12.57
C PRO A 40 -11.60 -2.09 13.23
N ASP A 41 -11.65 -1.33 14.31
CA ASP A 41 -10.47 -1.07 15.11
C ASP A 41 -9.87 -2.37 15.65
N LEU A 42 -8.57 -2.53 15.46
CA LEU A 42 -7.77 -3.67 15.95
C LEU A 42 -6.61 -3.09 16.76
N THR A 43 -6.44 -3.58 17.97
CA THR A 43 -5.33 -3.23 18.84
C THR A 43 -4.57 -4.49 19.24
N ASN A 44 -3.24 -4.41 19.34
CA ASN A 44 -2.42 -5.48 19.87
C ASN A 44 -2.35 -5.42 21.43
N SER A 45 -1.67 -6.36 22.06
CA SER A 45 -1.47 -6.40 23.51
C SER A 45 -0.68 -5.21 24.09
N GLU A 46 0.08 -4.48 23.27
CA GLU A 46 0.77 -3.24 23.63
C GLU A 46 -0.17 -2.02 23.58
N GLY A 47 -1.43 -2.19 23.13
CA GLY A 47 -2.39 -1.10 22.93
C GLY A 47 -2.18 -0.29 21.65
N LEU A 48 -1.37 -0.78 20.71
CA LEU A 48 -1.17 -0.15 19.41
C LEU A 48 -2.33 -0.46 18.47
N HIS A 49 -2.88 0.57 17.82
CA HIS A 49 -3.84 0.40 16.72
C HIS A 49 -3.12 -0.21 15.50
N THR A 50 -3.68 -1.25 14.92
CA THR A 50 -3.01 -2.05 13.87
C THR A 50 -3.88 -2.35 12.65
N ASN A 51 -5.15 -1.96 12.66
CA ASN A 51 -6.12 -2.27 11.60
C ASN A 51 -5.70 -1.73 10.24
N ALA A 52 -5.15 -0.51 10.16
CA ALA A 52 -4.71 0.07 8.89
C ALA A 52 -3.50 -0.67 8.30
N VAL A 53 -2.49 -0.99 9.14
CA VAL A 53 -1.32 -1.77 8.72
C VAL A 53 -1.74 -3.16 8.27
N TYR A 54 -2.60 -3.84 9.05
CA TYR A 54 -3.11 -5.16 8.70
C TYR A 54 -3.87 -5.16 7.37
N GLY A 55 -4.77 -4.19 7.18
CA GLY A 55 -5.53 -4.08 5.95
C GLY A 55 -4.69 -3.70 4.74
N PHE A 56 -3.69 -2.81 4.92
CA PHE A 56 -2.72 -2.46 3.89
C PHE A 56 -1.97 -3.71 3.40
N LEU A 57 -1.40 -4.49 4.31
CA LEU A 57 -0.68 -5.71 3.97
C LEU A 57 -1.57 -6.74 3.27
N ASN A 58 -2.83 -6.90 3.70
CA ASN A 58 -3.77 -7.79 3.02
C ASN A 58 -4.03 -7.37 1.56
N ILE A 59 -4.21 -6.06 1.31
CA ILE A 59 -4.39 -5.54 -0.05
C ILE A 59 -3.10 -5.76 -0.84
N MET A 60 -1.95 -5.40 -0.29
CA MET A 60 -0.65 -5.55 -0.94
C MET A 60 -0.37 -7.02 -1.30
N PHE A 61 -0.51 -7.95 -0.37
CA PHE A 61 -0.29 -9.38 -0.64
C PHE A 61 -1.23 -9.91 -1.71
N LYS A 62 -2.52 -9.52 -1.68
CA LYS A 62 -3.46 -9.91 -2.74
C LYS A 62 -2.98 -9.43 -4.11
N ILE A 63 -2.53 -8.18 -4.21
CA ILE A 63 -2.00 -7.63 -5.46
C ILE A 63 -0.74 -8.38 -5.90
N LEU A 64 0.18 -8.66 -4.99
CA LEU A 64 1.41 -9.38 -5.29
C LEU A 64 1.15 -10.82 -5.76
N ASP A 65 0.19 -11.50 -5.15
CA ASP A 65 -0.24 -12.85 -5.54
C ASP A 65 -0.84 -12.88 -6.97
N GLU A 66 -1.59 -11.81 -7.34
CA GLU A 66 -2.22 -11.68 -8.66
C GLU A 66 -1.24 -11.20 -9.74
N GLU A 67 -0.43 -10.18 -9.46
CA GLU A 67 0.46 -9.52 -10.42
C GLU A 67 1.80 -10.20 -10.59
N LYS A 68 2.33 -10.83 -9.55
CA LYS A 68 3.68 -11.45 -9.51
C LYS A 68 4.74 -10.52 -10.09
N PRO A 69 4.89 -9.31 -9.54
CA PRO A 69 5.74 -8.29 -10.12
C PRO A 69 7.23 -8.61 -9.97
N ASP A 70 8.02 -8.01 -10.88
CA ASP A 70 9.48 -8.01 -10.79
C ASP A 70 9.99 -6.85 -9.92
N TYR A 71 9.19 -5.77 -9.80
CA TYR A 71 9.53 -4.54 -9.08
C TYR A 71 8.35 -4.07 -8.22
N LEU A 72 8.66 -3.55 -7.03
CA LEU A 72 7.66 -3.01 -6.11
C LEU A 72 8.13 -1.69 -5.51
N THR A 73 7.29 -0.66 -5.57
CA THR A 73 7.53 0.64 -4.95
C THR A 73 6.27 1.15 -4.28
N VAL A 74 6.42 1.75 -3.11
CA VAL A 74 5.34 2.43 -2.39
C VAL A 74 5.69 3.90 -2.27
N ALA A 75 4.81 4.79 -2.73
CA ALA A 75 4.97 6.23 -2.59
C ALA A 75 4.11 6.76 -1.44
N PHE A 76 4.67 7.70 -0.66
CA PHE A 76 3.95 8.40 0.39
C PHE A 76 4.06 9.91 0.20
N ASP A 77 3.00 10.63 0.60
CA ASP A 77 3.05 12.08 0.69
C ASP A 77 3.94 12.52 1.85
N VAL A 78 4.66 13.63 1.66
CA VAL A 78 5.37 14.33 2.72
C VAL A 78 4.42 15.35 3.35
N HIS A 79 4.46 15.50 4.67
CA HIS A 79 3.68 16.53 5.35
C HIS A 79 4.31 17.92 5.15
N ALA A 80 4.29 18.39 3.90
CA ALA A 80 4.81 19.69 3.47
C ALA A 80 3.94 20.26 2.35
N PRO A 81 3.87 21.60 2.19
CA PRO A 81 3.15 22.22 1.08
C PRO A 81 3.72 21.80 -0.27
N THR A 82 2.85 21.43 -1.19
CA THR A 82 3.20 21.12 -2.59
C THR A 82 3.08 22.36 -3.49
N PHE A 83 3.46 22.23 -4.77
CA PHE A 83 3.26 23.31 -5.72
C PHE A 83 1.78 23.69 -5.88
N ARG A 84 0.84 22.73 -5.69
CA ARG A 84 -0.62 22.97 -5.73
C ARG A 84 -1.07 23.90 -4.62
N HIS A 85 -0.52 23.77 -3.41
CA HIS A 85 -0.80 24.71 -2.31
C HIS A 85 -0.28 26.12 -2.60
N ARG A 86 0.85 26.24 -3.33
CA ARG A 86 1.38 27.56 -3.75
C ARG A 86 0.56 28.20 -4.85
N MET A 87 -0.08 27.40 -5.70
CA MET A 87 -0.97 27.84 -6.77
C MET A 87 -2.34 28.26 -6.24
N PHE A 88 -2.85 27.52 -5.26
CA PHE A 88 -4.18 27.72 -4.68
C PHE A 88 -4.16 27.43 -3.17
N ASP A 89 -4.15 28.47 -2.34
CA ASP A 89 -4.03 28.37 -0.89
C ASP A 89 -5.11 27.50 -0.25
N ALA A 90 -6.30 27.43 -0.87
CA ALA A 90 -7.43 26.63 -0.37
C ALA A 90 -7.36 25.15 -0.84
N TYR A 91 -6.36 24.76 -1.62
CA TYR A 91 -6.20 23.36 -2.05
C TYR A 91 -6.12 22.40 -0.86
N LYS A 92 -6.94 21.35 -0.86
CA LYS A 92 -7.11 20.39 0.25
C LYS A 92 -7.48 21.02 1.61
N GLY A 93 -7.79 22.33 1.63
CA GLY A 93 -8.08 23.08 2.87
C GLY A 93 -9.34 22.65 3.60
N THR A 94 -10.24 21.92 2.95
CA THR A 94 -11.48 21.35 3.55
C THR A 94 -11.27 19.96 4.14
N ARG A 95 -10.11 19.33 3.91
CA ARG A 95 -9.80 17.99 4.45
C ARG A 95 -9.70 18.05 5.98
N LYS A 96 -10.36 17.11 6.64
CA LYS A 96 -10.18 16.94 8.09
C LYS A 96 -8.76 16.45 8.38
N PRO A 97 -8.18 16.81 9.54
CA PRO A 97 -6.95 16.21 10.01
C PRO A 97 -7.07 14.69 10.03
N MET A 98 -5.95 14.01 9.77
CA MET A 98 -5.88 12.55 9.89
C MET A 98 -6.16 12.14 11.34
N ASP A 99 -7.01 11.12 11.53
CA ASP A 99 -7.30 10.56 12.84
C ASP A 99 -6.01 10.12 13.54
N GLU A 100 -5.92 10.33 14.85
CA GLU A 100 -4.70 10.07 15.62
C GLU A 100 -4.27 8.60 15.52
N GLU A 101 -5.22 7.67 15.58
CA GLU A 101 -5.00 6.23 15.51
C GLU A 101 -4.45 5.82 14.12
N LEU A 102 -4.87 6.51 13.06
CA LEU A 102 -4.33 6.31 11.72
C LEU A 102 -2.92 6.91 11.60
N ARG A 103 -2.72 8.10 12.16
CA ARG A 103 -1.43 8.80 12.13
C ARG A 103 -0.32 7.97 12.79
N GLN A 104 -0.63 7.30 13.89
CA GLN A 104 0.30 6.39 14.57
C GLN A 104 0.68 5.18 13.72
N GLN A 105 -0.17 4.75 12.81
CA GLN A 105 0.08 3.60 11.95
C GLN A 105 0.92 3.91 10.71
N VAL A 106 1.09 5.19 10.34
CA VAL A 106 1.96 5.59 9.20
C VAL A 106 3.42 5.16 9.41
N PRO A 107 4.09 5.47 10.53
CA PRO A 107 5.45 4.98 10.77
C PRO A 107 5.51 3.44 10.85
N MET A 108 4.48 2.79 11.39
CA MET A 108 4.44 1.32 11.51
C MET A 108 4.42 0.62 10.16
N ILE A 109 3.62 1.12 9.20
CA ILE A 109 3.62 0.54 7.85
C ILE A 109 4.94 0.81 7.12
N LYS A 110 5.55 1.97 7.29
CA LYS A 110 6.87 2.26 6.72
C LYS A 110 7.96 1.37 7.30
N GLU A 111 7.95 1.12 8.63
CA GLU A 111 8.83 0.17 9.29
C GLU A 111 8.65 -1.23 8.71
N MET A 112 7.41 -1.70 8.57
CA MET A 112 7.11 -3.01 7.97
C MET A 112 7.61 -3.11 6.53
N LEU A 113 7.31 -2.13 5.68
CA LEU A 113 7.76 -2.11 4.28
C LEU A 113 9.29 -2.08 4.18
N THR A 114 9.96 -1.34 5.06
CA THR A 114 11.42 -1.30 5.14
C THR A 114 11.99 -2.66 5.54
N ALA A 115 11.42 -3.30 6.55
CA ALA A 115 11.80 -4.64 6.99
C ALA A 115 11.58 -5.68 5.88
N MET A 116 10.57 -5.50 5.02
CA MET A 116 10.33 -6.33 3.83
C MET A 116 11.28 -6.01 2.66
N GLY A 117 12.12 -4.98 2.76
CA GLY A 117 13.00 -4.54 1.67
C GLY A 117 12.27 -3.81 0.54
N VAL A 118 11.06 -3.30 0.78
CA VAL A 118 10.28 -2.56 -0.23
C VAL A 118 10.85 -1.15 -0.40
N LYS A 119 11.02 -0.73 -1.67
CA LYS A 119 11.42 0.65 -1.98
C LYS A 119 10.30 1.61 -1.62
N ILE A 120 10.57 2.53 -0.70
CA ILE A 120 9.67 3.62 -0.31
C ILE A 120 10.18 4.90 -0.95
N LEU A 121 9.27 5.72 -1.48
CA LEU A 121 9.56 7.02 -2.05
C LEU A 121 8.69 8.12 -1.43
N GLU A 122 9.34 9.24 -1.20
CA GLU A 122 8.74 10.51 -0.76
C GLU A 122 9.49 11.64 -1.47
N LYS A 123 8.77 12.70 -1.86
CA LYS A 123 9.40 13.87 -2.46
C LYS A 123 8.76 15.15 -1.97
N GLU A 124 9.53 15.99 -1.28
CA GLU A 124 9.04 17.29 -0.85
C GLU A 124 8.65 18.16 -2.06
N GLY A 125 7.52 18.84 -1.94
CA GLY A 125 6.95 19.70 -2.99
C GLY A 125 6.07 18.97 -4.00
N TYR A 126 6.03 17.65 -3.98
CA TYR A 126 5.21 16.78 -4.85
C TYR A 126 4.32 15.86 -4.00
N GLU A 127 3.25 15.37 -4.60
CA GLU A 127 2.37 14.39 -3.99
C GLU A 127 2.75 12.96 -4.42
N ALA A 128 2.27 11.96 -3.70
CA ALA A 128 2.49 10.56 -4.06
C ALA A 128 2.03 10.27 -5.49
N ASP A 129 0.91 10.85 -5.92
CA ASP A 129 0.38 10.71 -7.28
C ASP A 129 1.36 11.18 -8.36
N ASP A 130 2.09 12.29 -8.11
CA ASP A 130 3.10 12.81 -9.02
C ASP A 130 4.31 11.85 -9.13
N ILE A 131 4.68 11.21 -8.01
CA ILE A 131 5.72 10.18 -8.00
C ILE A 131 5.26 8.96 -8.80
N LEU A 132 4.04 8.46 -8.53
CA LEU A 132 3.47 7.32 -9.24
C LEU A 132 3.33 7.57 -10.74
N GLY A 133 2.84 8.76 -11.12
CA GLY A 133 2.74 9.19 -12.53
C GLY A 133 4.10 9.24 -13.22
N THR A 134 5.10 9.82 -12.54
CA THR A 134 6.47 9.89 -13.08
C THR A 134 7.07 8.51 -13.29
N LEU A 135 6.92 7.62 -12.31
CA LEU A 135 7.48 6.26 -12.38
C LEU A 135 6.75 5.39 -13.41
N SER A 136 5.41 5.54 -13.52
CA SER A 136 4.64 4.77 -14.51
C SER A 136 5.09 5.10 -15.94
N VAL A 137 5.29 6.39 -16.26
CA VAL A 137 5.79 6.81 -17.57
C VAL A 137 7.22 6.37 -17.82
N ARG A 138 8.09 6.39 -16.80
CA ARG A 138 9.47 5.88 -16.92
C ARG A 138 9.50 4.38 -17.18
N ALA A 139 8.66 3.61 -16.47
CA ALA A 139 8.58 2.15 -16.61
C ALA A 139 7.99 1.75 -17.97
N GLU A 140 6.90 2.39 -18.41
CA GLU A 140 6.31 2.16 -19.73
C GLU A 140 7.31 2.44 -20.87
N LYS A 141 8.08 3.55 -20.78
CA LYS A 141 9.15 3.85 -21.73
C LYS A 141 10.29 2.82 -21.72
N ALA A 142 10.51 2.15 -20.58
CA ALA A 142 11.46 1.06 -20.46
C ALA A 142 10.91 -0.29 -20.96
N GLY A 143 9.65 -0.34 -21.42
CA GLY A 143 8.99 -1.55 -21.93
C GLY A 143 8.44 -2.46 -20.84
N MET A 144 8.16 -1.92 -19.66
CA MET A 144 7.54 -2.64 -18.54
C MET A 144 6.02 -2.46 -18.56
N ASP A 145 5.29 -3.46 -18.06
CA ASP A 145 3.89 -3.29 -17.67
C ASP A 145 3.82 -2.75 -16.23
N VAL A 146 2.86 -1.87 -15.97
CA VAL A 146 2.72 -1.18 -14.67
C VAL A 146 1.33 -1.43 -14.10
N ALA A 147 1.27 -1.74 -12.81
CA ALA A 147 0.03 -1.75 -12.04
C ALA A 147 0.12 -0.68 -10.94
N ILE A 148 -0.74 0.35 -11.02
CA ILE A 148 -0.86 1.40 -10.00
C ILE A 148 -2.01 1.04 -9.06
N ILE A 149 -1.73 0.96 -7.77
CA ILE A 149 -2.68 0.57 -6.73
C ILE A 149 -3.02 1.81 -5.88
N SER A 150 -4.22 2.32 -6.01
CA SER A 150 -4.71 3.45 -5.21
C SER A 150 -6.22 3.37 -5.04
N GLY A 151 -6.75 4.02 -4.01
CA GLY A 151 -8.18 4.28 -3.85
C GLY A 151 -8.63 5.54 -4.59
N ASP A 152 -7.70 6.34 -5.08
CA ASP A 152 -7.96 7.60 -5.77
C ASP A 152 -8.25 7.38 -7.26
N ARG A 153 -9.33 7.98 -7.73
CA ARG A 153 -9.71 7.93 -9.14
C ARG A 153 -8.99 8.92 -10.02
N ASP A 154 -8.31 9.89 -9.43
CA ASP A 154 -7.55 10.87 -10.21
C ASP A 154 -6.39 10.20 -10.95
N LEU A 155 -5.87 9.09 -10.41
CA LEU A 155 -4.89 8.25 -11.09
C LEU A 155 -5.41 7.57 -12.37
N LEU A 156 -6.72 7.56 -12.64
CA LEU A 156 -7.26 7.06 -13.90
C LEU A 156 -6.73 7.82 -15.12
N GLN A 157 -6.28 9.06 -14.94
CA GLN A 157 -5.62 9.83 -15.99
C GLN A 157 -4.29 9.21 -16.47
N LEU A 158 -3.72 8.30 -15.68
CA LEU A 158 -2.46 7.59 -15.98
C LEU A 158 -2.66 6.28 -16.73
N ALA A 159 -3.90 5.81 -16.86
CA ALA A 159 -4.18 4.52 -17.50
C ALA A 159 -3.80 4.52 -18.98
N THR A 160 -3.05 3.49 -19.39
CA THR A 160 -2.68 3.21 -20.79
C THR A 160 -2.92 1.74 -21.10
N ASP A 161 -2.45 1.26 -22.23
CA ASP A 161 -2.50 -0.18 -22.56
C ASP A 161 -1.45 -0.98 -21.76
N HIS A 162 -0.42 -0.31 -21.22
CA HIS A 162 0.65 -0.88 -20.40
C HIS A 162 0.61 -0.42 -18.93
N VAL A 163 -0.19 0.59 -18.61
CA VAL A 163 -0.39 1.09 -17.24
C VAL A 163 -1.82 0.81 -16.81
N MET A 164 -2.01 -0.12 -15.89
CA MET A 164 -3.30 -0.47 -15.32
C MET A 164 -3.47 0.19 -13.95
N VAL A 165 -4.56 0.93 -13.77
CA VAL A 165 -4.94 1.48 -12.46
C VAL A 165 -5.89 0.50 -11.77
N ARG A 166 -5.52 0.06 -10.56
CA ARG A 166 -6.24 -0.93 -9.79
C ARG A 166 -6.77 -0.30 -8.51
N ILE A 167 -8.10 -0.24 -8.39
CA ILE A 167 -8.79 0.41 -7.28
C ILE A 167 -9.41 -0.64 -6.36
N PRO A 168 -8.83 -0.89 -5.16
CA PRO A 168 -9.43 -1.78 -4.19
C PRO A 168 -10.78 -1.24 -3.70
N LYS A 169 -11.77 -2.09 -3.56
CA LYS A 169 -13.08 -1.79 -2.96
C LYS A 169 -13.37 -2.75 -1.82
N THR A 170 -13.63 -2.23 -0.64
CA THR A 170 -14.05 -3.04 0.49
C THR A 170 -15.54 -3.36 0.37
N LYS A 171 -15.87 -4.65 0.30
CA LYS A 171 -17.25 -5.17 0.37
C LYS A 171 -17.41 -6.03 1.63
N LYS A 172 -18.66 -6.30 2.01
CA LYS A 172 -18.93 -7.21 3.15
C LYS A 172 -18.31 -8.61 2.97
N THR A 173 -18.07 -9.02 1.72
CA THR A 173 -17.48 -10.32 1.33
C THR A 173 -15.95 -10.30 1.21
N GLY A 174 -15.30 -9.15 1.45
CA GLY A 174 -13.85 -8.98 1.30
C GLY A 174 -13.47 -7.84 0.36
N THR A 175 -12.18 -7.74 0.03
CA THR A 175 -11.67 -6.73 -0.89
C THR A 175 -11.80 -7.21 -2.33
N GLU A 176 -12.55 -6.47 -3.14
CA GLU A 176 -12.63 -6.58 -4.60
C GLU A 176 -11.73 -5.50 -5.23
N ILE A 177 -11.14 -5.77 -6.40
CA ILE A 177 -10.29 -4.83 -7.09
C ILE A 177 -10.90 -4.54 -8.46
N GLU A 178 -11.17 -3.26 -8.72
CA GLU A 178 -11.55 -2.79 -10.06
C GLU A 178 -10.27 -2.46 -10.84
N ASN A 179 -10.21 -2.91 -12.08
CA ASN A 179 -9.09 -2.69 -12.98
C ASN A 179 -9.49 -1.70 -14.06
N TYR A 180 -8.59 -0.78 -14.41
CA TYR A 180 -8.82 0.23 -15.43
C TYR A 180 -7.59 0.38 -16.31
N ASN A 181 -7.72 -0.03 -17.57
CA ASN A 181 -6.86 0.37 -18.68
C ASN A 181 -7.53 1.48 -19.49
N THR A 182 -6.96 1.87 -20.61
CA THR A 182 -7.56 2.89 -21.50
C THR A 182 -9.01 2.55 -21.90
N ALA A 183 -9.27 1.31 -22.29
CA ALA A 183 -10.59 0.89 -22.75
C ALA A 183 -11.63 0.90 -21.62
N ASP A 184 -11.26 0.46 -20.42
CA ASP A 184 -12.13 0.45 -19.25
C ASP A 184 -12.53 1.87 -18.81
N VAL A 185 -11.59 2.84 -18.89
CA VAL A 185 -11.89 4.25 -18.61
C VAL A 185 -12.87 4.82 -19.63
N ILE A 186 -12.66 4.56 -20.92
CA ILE A 186 -13.56 5.02 -22.00
C ILE A 186 -14.94 4.40 -21.84
N GLU A 187 -15.02 3.09 -21.57
CA GLU A 187 -16.30 2.39 -21.38
C GLU A 187 -17.09 2.98 -20.21
N LYS A 188 -16.42 3.26 -19.10
CA LYS A 188 -17.09 3.70 -17.87
C LYS A 188 -17.42 5.19 -17.84
N TYR A 189 -16.54 6.03 -18.36
CA TYR A 189 -16.64 7.49 -18.23
C TYR A 189 -16.94 8.22 -19.53
N GLY A 190 -16.86 7.53 -20.68
CA GLY A 190 -17.11 8.10 -22.00
C GLY A 190 -16.02 9.04 -22.50
N VAL A 191 -14.88 9.08 -21.85
CA VAL A 191 -13.71 9.92 -22.15
C VAL A 191 -12.43 9.10 -22.01
N THR A 192 -11.37 9.50 -22.70
CA THR A 192 -10.05 8.87 -22.53
C THR A 192 -9.43 9.22 -21.17
N PRO A 193 -8.44 8.45 -20.69
CA PRO A 193 -7.68 8.78 -19.46
C PRO A 193 -7.16 10.23 -19.47
N LYS A 194 -6.62 10.69 -20.57
CA LYS A 194 -6.09 12.07 -20.70
C LYS A 194 -7.20 13.12 -20.63
N GLU A 195 -8.35 12.86 -21.24
CA GLU A 195 -9.52 13.76 -21.20
C GLU A 195 -10.18 13.78 -19.82
N PHE A 196 -9.92 12.78 -18.96
CA PHE A 196 -10.43 12.75 -17.59
C PHE A 196 -9.96 13.96 -16.76
N ILE A 197 -8.78 14.52 -17.07
CA ILE A 197 -8.27 15.75 -16.47
C ILE A 197 -9.22 16.93 -16.78
N ASP A 198 -9.66 17.04 -18.03
CA ASP A 198 -10.55 18.09 -18.48
C ASP A 198 -11.96 17.97 -17.88
N VAL A 199 -12.43 16.74 -17.66
CA VAL A 199 -13.66 16.50 -16.89
C VAL A 199 -13.51 17.03 -15.47
N LYS A 200 -12.40 16.76 -14.78
CA LYS A 200 -12.10 17.28 -13.45
C LYS A 200 -11.97 18.80 -13.43
N ALA A 201 -11.39 19.39 -14.46
CA ALA A 201 -11.27 20.83 -14.62
C ALA A 201 -12.64 21.54 -14.62
N LEU A 202 -13.64 20.95 -15.29
CA LEU A 202 -14.98 21.50 -15.35
C LEU A 202 -15.82 21.22 -14.12
N GLN A 203 -15.84 19.97 -13.63
CA GLN A 203 -16.68 19.60 -12.48
C GLN A 203 -16.11 20.03 -11.15
N GLY A 204 -14.79 20.22 -11.05
CA GLY A 204 -14.07 20.38 -9.79
C GLY A 204 -13.89 19.08 -9.02
N ASP A 205 -13.31 19.19 -7.84
CA ASP A 205 -13.19 18.10 -6.88
C ASP A 205 -13.39 18.61 -5.44
N THR A 206 -14.44 18.14 -4.78
CA THR A 206 -14.76 18.55 -3.41
C THR A 206 -13.79 17.96 -2.38
N SER A 207 -13.16 16.80 -2.66
CA SER A 207 -12.21 16.18 -1.74
C SER A 207 -10.90 16.95 -1.68
N ASP A 208 -10.49 17.56 -2.82
CA ASP A 208 -9.28 18.35 -2.94
C ASP A 208 -9.55 19.86 -2.95
N ASN A 209 -10.82 20.22 -2.77
CA ASN A 209 -11.28 21.59 -2.83
C ASN A 209 -10.91 22.30 -4.15
N ILE A 210 -10.94 21.55 -5.26
CA ILE A 210 -10.77 22.09 -6.61
C ILE A 210 -12.11 22.67 -7.06
N PRO A 211 -12.16 23.96 -7.43
CA PRO A 211 -13.44 24.64 -7.57
C PRO A 211 -14.24 24.24 -8.83
N GLY A 212 -13.57 23.85 -9.93
CA GLY A 212 -14.23 23.61 -11.20
C GLY A 212 -14.99 24.84 -11.75
N VAL A 213 -15.99 24.60 -12.58
CA VAL A 213 -16.90 25.64 -13.11
C VAL A 213 -18.24 25.55 -12.41
N PRO A 214 -18.71 26.62 -11.73
CA PRO A 214 -19.96 26.61 -10.99
C PRO A 214 -21.15 26.13 -11.82
N GLY A 215 -21.87 25.13 -11.31
CA GLY A 215 -23.07 24.56 -11.96
C GLY A 215 -22.78 23.56 -13.08
N ILE A 216 -21.53 23.17 -13.28
CA ILE A 216 -21.12 22.07 -14.14
C ILE A 216 -20.74 20.88 -13.22
N GLY A 217 -21.61 19.88 -13.14
CA GLY A 217 -21.33 18.64 -12.42
C GLY A 217 -20.86 17.53 -13.37
N GLU A 218 -20.53 16.37 -12.79
CA GLU A 218 -19.93 15.21 -13.48
C GLU A 218 -20.60 14.86 -14.82
N LYS A 219 -21.93 14.76 -14.86
CA LYS A 219 -22.64 14.40 -16.10
C LYS A 219 -22.48 15.45 -17.20
N THR A 220 -22.53 16.73 -16.84
CA THR A 220 -22.40 17.82 -17.82
C THR A 220 -20.94 17.93 -18.30
N ALA A 221 -19.99 17.85 -17.38
CA ALA A 221 -18.56 17.86 -17.69
C ALA A 221 -18.19 16.69 -18.61
N GLY A 222 -18.59 15.45 -18.25
CA GLY A 222 -18.35 14.28 -19.08
C GLY A 222 -18.94 14.40 -20.48
N ALA A 223 -20.21 14.85 -20.60
CA ALA A 223 -20.84 15.06 -21.91
C ALA A 223 -20.15 16.14 -22.76
N LEU A 224 -19.65 17.21 -22.13
CA LEU A 224 -18.91 18.28 -22.83
C LEU A 224 -17.57 17.75 -23.31
N ILE A 225 -16.81 17.11 -22.48
CA ILE A 225 -15.48 16.60 -22.84
C ILE A 225 -15.56 15.45 -23.83
N ALA A 226 -16.55 14.57 -23.73
CA ALA A 226 -16.80 13.54 -24.75
C ALA A 226 -17.09 14.15 -26.14
N LYS A 227 -17.63 15.39 -26.20
CA LYS A 227 -17.92 16.09 -27.46
C LYS A 227 -16.77 16.96 -27.95
N TYR A 228 -16.12 17.68 -27.04
CA TYR A 228 -15.16 18.73 -27.36
C TYR A 228 -13.71 18.33 -27.10
N HIS A 229 -13.46 17.25 -26.37
CA HIS A 229 -12.17 16.65 -26.05
C HIS A 229 -11.30 17.44 -25.06
N CYS A 230 -11.44 18.74 -24.91
CA CYS A 230 -10.71 19.55 -23.95
C CYS A 230 -11.50 20.81 -23.55
N ILE A 231 -11.15 21.41 -22.40
CA ILE A 231 -11.84 22.61 -21.90
C ILE A 231 -11.65 23.81 -22.83
N GLU A 232 -10.52 23.89 -23.53
CA GLU A 232 -10.20 24.95 -24.49
C GLU A 232 -11.22 24.97 -25.63
N ALA A 233 -11.50 23.82 -26.23
CA ALA A 233 -12.50 23.70 -27.30
C ALA A 233 -13.94 23.94 -26.78
N VAL A 234 -14.23 23.56 -25.51
CA VAL A 234 -15.51 23.92 -24.89
C VAL A 234 -15.64 25.42 -24.73
N HIS A 235 -14.57 26.14 -24.37
CA HIS A 235 -14.56 27.59 -24.20
C HIS A 235 -14.67 28.32 -25.56
N GLU A 236 -13.96 27.87 -26.59
CA GLU A 236 -14.03 28.42 -27.93
C GLU A 236 -15.44 28.36 -28.56
N ASP A 237 -16.18 27.29 -28.28
CA ASP A 237 -17.54 27.08 -28.78
C ASP A 237 -18.61 27.29 -27.67
N ALA A 238 -18.29 28.12 -26.68
CA ALA A 238 -19.16 28.33 -25.53
C ALA A 238 -20.59 28.75 -25.87
N GLU A 239 -20.79 29.48 -26.96
CA GLU A 239 -22.11 29.89 -27.43
C GLU A 239 -23.04 28.74 -27.77
N ASN A 240 -22.48 27.61 -28.20
CA ASN A 240 -23.20 26.38 -28.56
C ASN A 240 -23.31 25.36 -27.42
N VAL A 241 -22.70 25.66 -26.26
CA VAL A 241 -22.76 24.81 -25.09
C VAL A 241 -24.15 24.81 -24.47
N LYS A 242 -24.64 23.62 -24.11
CA LYS A 242 -25.90 23.46 -23.38
C LYS A 242 -25.66 22.81 -22.03
N PRO A 243 -26.42 23.18 -20.99
CA PRO A 243 -27.49 24.19 -20.95
C PRO A 243 -26.93 25.65 -21.02
N PRO A 244 -27.75 26.66 -21.30
CA PRO A 244 -27.29 28.08 -21.39
C PRO A 244 -26.54 28.60 -20.17
N ARG A 245 -26.87 28.08 -18.99
CA ARG A 245 -26.13 28.39 -17.75
C ARG A 245 -24.68 27.89 -17.81
N ALA A 246 -24.45 26.69 -18.34
CA ALA A 246 -23.09 26.16 -18.52
C ALA A 246 -22.29 27.02 -19.50
N SER A 247 -22.89 27.36 -20.65
CA SER A 247 -22.31 28.27 -21.63
C SER A 247 -21.83 29.58 -21.00
N LYS A 248 -22.71 30.28 -20.27
CA LYS A 248 -22.34 31.51 -19.57
C LYS A 248 -21.22 31.29 -18.55
N ASN A 249 -21.32 30.25 -17.73
CA ASN A 249 -20.37 30.02 -16.64
C ASN A 249 -18.98 29.58 -17.15
N ILE A 250 -18.89 28.88 -18.27
CA ILE A 250 -17.61 28.54 -18.90
C ILE A 250 -16.83 29.81 -19.29
N VAL A 251 -17.51 30.80 -19.83
CA VAL A 251 -16.87 32.08 -20.19
C VAL A 251 -16.53 32.89 -18.93
N GLU A 252 -17.47 32.97 -17.97
CA GLU A 252 -17.31 33.78 -16.75
C GLU A 252 -16.20 33.25 -15.84
N TYR A 253 -16.07 31.91 -15.73
CA TYR A 253 -15.14 31.24 -14.82
C TYR A 253 -13.98 30.53 -15.57
N TRP A 254 -13.60 31.05 -16.73
CA TRP A 254 -12.57 30.41 -17.56
C TRP A 254 -11.22 30.26 -16.85
N GLU A 255 -10.72 31.33 -16.23
CA GLU A 255 -9.46 31.27 -15.47
C GLU A 255 -9.51 30.24 -14.33
N GLN A 256 -10.67 30.12 -13.69
CA GLN A 256 -10.88 29.09 -12.66
C GLN A 256 -10.88 27.67 -13.22
N ALA A 257 -11.43 27.45 -14.42
CA ALA A 257 -11.38 26.17 -15.11
C ALA A 257 -9.93 25.78 -15.47
N VAL A 258 -9.14 26.73 -15.98
CA VAL A 258 -7.72 26.53 -16.30
C VAL A 258 -6.93 26.17 -15.03
N MET A 259 -7.09 26.94 -13.95
CA MET A 259 -6.46 26.63 -12.66
C MET A 259 -6.89 25.25 -12.15
N SER A 260 -8.18 24.90 -12.27
CA SER A 260 -8.68 23.59 -11.86
C SER A 260 -8.06 22.45 -12.68
N LYS A 261 -7.82 22.65 -13.98
CA LYS A 261 -7.10 21.71 -14.82
C LYS A 261 -5.67 21.50 -14.35
N GLU A 262 -4.96 22.58 -14.04
CA GLU A 262 -3.58 22.51 -13.53
C GLU A 262 -3.52 21.79 -12.16
N LEU A 263 -4.46 22.07 -11.25
CA LEU A 263 -4.55 21.41 -9.96
C LEU A 263 -4.85 19.91 -10.06
N ALA A 264 -5.71 19.52 -11.01
CA ALA A 264 -6.10 18.12 -11.23
C ALA A 264 -5.05 17.32 -12.02
N THR A 265 -4.11 17.99 -12.69
CA THR A 265 -3.08 17.32 -13.51
C THR A 265 -1.99 16.72 -12.65
N ILE A 266 -1.72 15.43 -12.84
CA ILE A 266 -0.60 14.71 -12.22
C ILE A 266 0.67 15.03 -12.99
N ILE A 267 1.75 15.41 -12.27
CA ILE A 267 3.08 15.67 -12.84
C ILE A 267 3.74 14.34 -13.24
N LEU A 268 4.25 14.27 -14.46
CA LEU A 268 4.85 13.05 -15.02
C LEU A 268 6.38 13.09 -15.10
N ASP A 269 6.99 14.16 -14.60
CA ASP A 269 8.42 14.43 -14.62
C ASP A 269 8.95 14.97 -13.28
N ALA A 270 8.32 14.58 -12.17
CA ALA A 270 8.78 14.93 -10.84
C ALA A 270 10.26 14.51 -10.65
N PRO A 271 11.10 15.38 -10.02
CA PRO A 271 12.53 15.14 -9.88
C PRO A 271 12.83 14.12 -8.77
N VAL A 272 12.38 12.88 -8.96
CA VAL A 272 12.64 11.77 -8.04
C VAL A 272 13.91 11.02 -8.44
N GLU A 273 14.76 10.78 -7.45
CA GLU A 273 15.93 9.91 -7.58
C GLU A 273 15.47 8.47 -7.43
N TYR A 274 15.49 7.71 -8.53
CA TYR A 274 14.98 6.37 -8.57
C TYR A 274 15.65 5.56 -9.67
N GLU A 275 16.19 4.42 -9.28
CA GLU A 275 16.68 3.40 -10.19
C GLU A 275 15.81 2.14 -10.02
N PHE A 276 15.42 1.52 -11.12
CA PHE A 276 14.58 0.31 -11.07
C PHE A 276 15.26 -0.82 -10.28
N SER A 277 16.60 -0.89 -10.33
CA SER A 277 17.38 -1.86 -9.55
C SER A 277 17.10 -1.84 -8.06
N ASP A 278 16.77 -0.65 -7.50
CA ASP A 278 16.48 -0.47 -6.06
C ASP A 278 15.14 -1.06 -5.63
N ALA A 279 14.23 -1.24 -6.59
CA ALA A 279 12.88 -1.77 -6.37
C ALA A 279 12.71 -3.21 -6.83
N LYS A 280 13.80 -3.83 -7.34
CA LYS A 280 13.76 -5.18 -7.91
C LYS A 280 13.56 -6.23 -6.83
N LEU A 281 12.56 -7.08 -7.00
CA LEU A 281 12.33 -8.25 -6.17
C LEU A 281 13.24 -9.40 -6.59
N SER A 282 14.48 -9.37 -6.05
CA SER A 282 15.51 -10.39 -6.39
C SER A 282 15.16 -11.71 -5.70
N GLY A 283 14.43 -12.58 -6.38
CA GLY A 283 13.89 -13.83 -5.81
C GLY A 283 12.36 -13.87 -5.85
N GLY A 284 11.72 -12.88 -6.52
CA GLY A 284 10.28 -12.77 -6.59
C GLY A 284 9.66 -12.22 -5.32
N VAL A 285 8.36 -12.40 -5.17
CA VAL A 285 7.57 -11.93 -4.03
C VAL A 285 8.03 -12.55 -2.70
N GLU A 286 8.59 -13.76 -2.75
CA GLU A 286 9.12 -14.47 -1.57
C GLU A 286 10.28 -13.73 -0.90
N SER A 287 11.01 -12.89 -1.62
CA SER A 287 12.08 -12.07 -1.05
C SER A 287 11.60 -11.02 -0.03
N LEU A 288 10.30 -10.72 -0.02
CA LEU A 288 9.67 -9.80 0.92
C LEU A 288 9.42 -10.43 2.30
N TYR A 289 9.44 -11.75 2.40
CA TYR A 289 9.14 -12.48 3.65
C TYR A 289 10.40 -12.66 4.50
N THR A 290 11.01 -11.54 4.92
CA THR A 290 12.22 -11.49 5.74
C THR A 290 11.97 -11.89 7.19
N GLU A 291 13.04 -12.18 7.95
CA GLU A 291 12.95 -12.46 9.39
C GLU A 291 12.49 -11.22 10.17
N GLU A 292 12.98 -10.04 9.79
CA GLU A 292 12.61 -8.77 10.42
C GLU A 292 11.11 -8.48 10.24
N ALA A 293 10.56 -8.68 9.05
CA ALA A 293 9.14 -8.53 8.79
C ALA A 293 8.29 -9.58 9.54
N PHE A 294 8.79 -10.79 9.69
CA PHE A 294 8.16 -11.84 10.50
C PHE A 294 8.07 -11.43 11.98
N LEU A 295 9.15 -10.87 12.54
CA LEU A 295 9.16 -10.38 13.92
C LEU A 295 8.16 -9.24 14.13
N LEU A 296 8.07 -8.30 13.17
CA LEU A 296 7.06 -7.24 13.21
C LEU A 296 5.63 -7.79 13.11
N CYS A 297 5.38 -8.80 12.26
CA CYS A 297 4.08 -9.47 12.21
C CYS A 297 3.71 -10.13 13.55
N LYS A 298 4.70 -10.68 14.26
CA LYS A 298 4.48 -11.20 15.61
C LYS A 298 4.17 -10.10 16.62
N ARG A 299 4.94 -9.00 16.62
CA ARG A 299 4.73 -7.87 17.51
C ARG A 299 3.37 -7.22 17.30
N TYR A 300 2.93 -7.08 16.05
CA TYR A 300 1.62 -6.52 15.70
C TYR A 300 0.48 -7.55 15.81
N GLU A 301 0.79 -8.80 16.18
CA GLU A 301 -0.16 -9.91 16.35
C GLU A 301 -0.90 -10.32 15.08
N PHE A 302 -0.28 -10.18 13.91
CA PHE A 302 -0.83 -10.56 12.61
C PHE A 302 -0.75 -12.07 12.36
N LYS A 303 -1.39 -12.86 13.23
CA LYS A 303 -1.29 -14.34 13.24
C LYS A 303 -1.57 -14.97 11.86
N ASN A 304 -2.56 -14.46 11.14
CA ASN A 304 -2.95 -15.01 9.84
C ASN A 304 -1.92 -14.75 8.72
N MET A 305 -1.00 -13.78 8.91
CA MET A 305 0.05 -13.48 7.96
C MET A 305 1.32 -14.30 8.17
N LEU A 306 1.51 -14.84 9.38
CA LEU A 306 2.73 -15.58 9.74
C LEU A 306 2.99 -16.80 8.84
N SER A 307 1.92 -17.42 8.32
CA SER A 307 2.05 -18.58 7.42
C SER A 307 2.65 -18.25 6.04
N ARG A 308 2.74 -16.96 5.67
CA ARG A 308 3.41 -16.52 4.43
C ARG A 308 4.93 -16.51 4.55
N PHE A 309 5.40 -16.39 5.78
CA PHE A 309 6.83 -16.38 6.07
C PHE A 309 7.31 -17.83 6.23
N ASN A 310 8.06 -18.33 5.26
CA ASN A 310 8.74 -19.62 5.35
C ASN A 310 9.96 -19.56 6.31
N VAL A 311 9.91 -18.70 7.30
CA VAL A 311 10.89 -18.72 8.37
C VAL A 311 10.61 -20.02 9.13
N GLU A 312 11.51 -21.01 9.00
CA GLU A 312 11.55 -22.07 10.03
C GLU A 312 11.52 -21.32 11.35
N ALA A 313 10.46 -21.52 12.15
CA ALA A 313 10.40 -20.89 13.46
C ALA A 313 11.78 -21.09 14.07
N PRO A 314 12.47 -20.01 14.52
CA PRO A 314 13.82 -20.16 15.03
C PRO A 314 13.78 -21.36 15.91
N LYS A 315 14.54 -22.41 15.53
CA LYS A 315 14.57 -23.64 16.31
C LYS A 315 14.83 -23.15 17.70
N ASN A 316 13.84 -23.28 18.55
CA ASN A 316 13.95 -22.80 19.92
C ASN A 316 14.98 -23.72 20.56
N ASN A 317 16.27 -23.40 20.37
CA ASN A 317 17.39 -24.13 20.95
C ASN A 317 17.36 -24.04 22.48
N ALA A 318 16.30 -23.41 23.05
CA ALA A 318 16.06 -23.41 24.47
C ALA A 318 16.06 -24.85 25.01
N GLU A 319 15.49 -25.81 24.27
CA GLU A 319 15.54 -27.23 24.68
C GLU A 319 16.96 -27.82 24.71
N GLU A 320 17.85 -27.35 23.82
CA GLU A 320 19.26 -27.80 23.79
C GLU A 320 20.10 -27.19 24.91
N HIS A 321 19.62 -26.09 25.48
CA HIS A 321 20.29 -25.37 26.57
C HIS A 321 19.55 -25.54 27.91
N PHE A 322 18.46 -26.29 27.95
CA PHE A 322 17.74 -26.60 29.20
C PHE A 322 18.48 -27.63 30.01
N VAL A 323 18.92 -27.26 31.20
CA VAL A 323 19.49 -28.17 32.17
C VAL A 323 18.47 -28.41 33.27
N ILE A 324 17.91 -29.63 33.36
CA ILE A 324 17.03 -30.00 34.45
C ILE A 324 17.91 -30.33 35.67
N VAL A 325 17.85 -29.46 36.67
CA VAL A 325 18.59 -29.59 37.91
C VAL A 325 17.70 -30.35 38.93
N ARG A 326 18.19 -31.47 39.42
CA ARG A 326 17.46 -32.32 40.39
C ARG A 326 18.19 -32.51 41.72
N ASP A 327 19.35 -31.91 41.86
CA ASP A 327 20.17 -31.99 43.07
C ASP A 327 20.73 -30.63 43.49
N LEU A 328 20.95 -30.47 44.79
CA LEU A 328 21.37 -29.21 45.40
C LEU A 328 22.72 -28.73 44.87
N LYS A 329 23.68 -29.63 44.65
CA LYS A 329 25.02 -29.29 44.21
C LYS A 329 25.03 -28.69 42.80
N THR A 330 24.24 -29.25 41.91
CA THR A 330 24.05 -28.73 40.56
C THR A 330 23.31 -27.39 40.59
N ALA A 331 22.31 -27.24 41.47
CA ALA A 331 21.61 -25.97 41.66
C ALA A 331 22.56 -24.85 42.11
N GLU A 332 23.39 -25.13 43.13
CA GLU A 332 24.41 -24.17 43.61
C GLU A 332 25.34 -23.72 42.47
N SER A 333 25.76 -24.65 41.61
CA SER A 333 26.62 -24.33 40.45
C SER A 333 25.92 -23.43 39.41
N VAL A 334 24.61 -23.61 39.22
CA VAL A 334 23.81 -22.77 38.31
C VAL A 334 23.66 -21.36 38.90
N PHE A 335 23.36 -21.24 40.18
CA PHE A 335 23.24 -19.96 40.87
C PHE A 335 24.57 -19.18 40.86
N GLU A 336 25.72 -19.84 41.08
CA GLU A 336 27.03 -19.22 41.00
C GLU A 336 27.33 -18.69 39.57
N LYS A 337 26.87 -19.37 38.52
CA LYS A 337 27.02 -18.88 37.11
C LYS A 337 26.11 -17.70 36.79
N ALA A 338 25.00 -17.57 37.50
CA ALA A 338 24.05 -16.49 37.36
C ALA A 338 24.45 -15.21 38.15
N LYS A 339 25.43 -15.33 39.05
CA LYS A 339 25.92 -14.23 39.87
C LYS A 339 26.44 -13.08 39.02
N ASP A 340 26.03 -11.87 39.35
CA ASP A 340 26.36 -10.63 38.65
C ASP A 340 25.82 -10.51 37.21
N LYS A 341 24.79 -11.34 36.85
CA LYS A 341 24.10 -11.31 35.55
C LYS A 341 22.66 -10.86 35.73
N GLU A 342 22.05 -10.37 34.64
CA GLU A 342 20.60 -10.20 34.59
C GLU A 342 19.94 -11.58 34.55
N VAL A 343 19.01 -11.79 35.46
CA VAL A 343 18.36 -13.10 35.66
C VAL A 343 16.84 -12.94 35.52
N ALA A 344 16.25 -13.71 34.59
CA ALA A 344 14.81 -13.92 34.56
C ALA A 344 14.49 -15.26 35.26
N PHE A 345 13.47 -15.31 36.12
CA PHE A 345 13.02 -16.52 36.72
C PHE A 345 11.50 -16.67 36.69
N ALA A 346 11.05 -17.93 36.62
CA ALA A 346 9.65 -18.29 36.72
C ALA A 346 9.47 -19.41 37.75
N VAL A 347 8.42 -19.30 38.52
CA VAL A 347 8.11 -20.27 39.59
C VAL A 347 6.76 -20.93 39.26
N VAL A 348 6.73 -22.26 39.30
CA VAL A 348 5.50 -23.04 39.13
C VAL A 348 5.05 -23.55 40.51
N PRO A 349 3.92 -23.07 41.07
CA PRO A 349 3.41 -23.55 42.36
C PRO A 349 2.81 -24.96 42.23
N GLY A 350 2.87 -25.74 43.30
CA GLY A 350 2.49 -27.15 43.33
C GLY A 350 1.01 -27.48 43.08
N GLU A 351 0.10 -26.50 43.24
CA GLU A 351 -1.34 -26.69 43.05
C GLU A 351 -1.82 -26.54 41.61
N SER A 352 -0.95 -26.20 40.67
CA SER A 352 -1.32 -25.99 39.26
C SER A 352 -1.70 -27.25 38.48
N LEU A 353 -1.71 -28.43 39.09
CA LEU A 353 -2.04 -29.72 38.47
C LEU A 353 -3.45 -30.26 38.78
N GLY A 354 -4.29 -29.52 39.50
CA GLY A 354 -5.68 -29.86 39.73
C GLY A 354 -6.62 -29.25 38.71
N ASN A 355 -7.26 -30.10 37.89
CA ASN A 355 -8.32 -29.77 36.92
C ASN A 355 -9.11 -28.49 37.23
N SER A 356 -8.89 -27.44 36.49
CA SER A 356 -9.87 -26.39 36.26
C SER A 356 -9.76 -25.88 34.83
N GLU A 357 -10.71 -26.30 34.01
CA GLU A 357 -11.14 -25.56 32.82
C GLU A 357 -11.66 -24.21 33.28
N SER A 358 -10.83 -23.19 33.32
CA SER A 358 -11.26 -21.79 33.25
C SER A 358 -10.06 -20.85 33.11
N ASP A 359 -10.07 -20.09 31.99
CA ASP A 359 -9.39 -18.83 31.70
C ASP A 359 -7.99 -18.59 32.29
N GLY A 360 -7.01 -18.67 31.39
CA GLY A 360 -5.59 -18.48 31.63
C GLY A 360 -5.15 -17.06 31.95
N GLN A 361 -5.62 -16.46 33.04
CA GLN A 361 -5.00 -15.29 33.65
C GLN A 361 -4.42 -15.67 35.00
N LEU A 362 -3.12 -15.97 35.02
CA LEU A 362 -2.36 -16.06 36.28
C LEU A 362 -2.18 -14.63 36.81
N SER A 363 -2.92 -14.29 37.85
CA SER A 363 -2.69 -13.04 38.59
C SER A 363 -1.37 -13.12 39.33
N LEU A 364 -0.45 -12.22 39.05
CA LEU A 364 0.87 -12.11 39.72
C LEU A 364 0.76 -11.74 41.20
N PHE A 365 -0.44 -11.46 41.73
CA PHE A 365 -0.71 -10.96 43.07
C PHE A 365 -1.64 -11.84 43.91
N SER A 366 -1.93 -13.07 43.46
CA SER A 366 -2.59 -14.04 44.35
C SER A 366 -1.59 -14.64 45.31
N GLU A 367 -1.83 -14.52 46.65
CA GLU A 367 -1.01 -15.19 47.64
C GLU A 367 -1.02 -16.71 47.40
N PRO A 368 0.15 -17.39 47.37
CA PRO A 368 0.22 -18.81 47.20
C PRO A 368 -0.41 -19.50 48.43
N VAL A 369 -1.38 -20.36 48.20
CA VAL A 369 -2.09 -21.11 49.27
C VAL A 369 -1.23 -22.23 49.85
N SER A 370 -0.10 -22.61 49.22
CA SER A 370 0.88 -23.56 49.73
C SER A 370 2.34 -23.09 49.52
N ASN A 371 3.23 -23.50 50.43
CA ASN A 371 4.66 -23.23 50.35
C ASN A 371 5.42 -24.21 49.42
N ASP A 372 4.72 -25.07 48.72
CA ASP A 372 5.34 -26.08 47.86
C ASP A 372 5.42 -25.60 46.44
N TYR A 373 6.63 -25.60 45.89
CA TYR A 373 6.91 -25.24 44.48
C TYR A 373 7.19 -26.51 43.69
N LEU A 374 6.61 -26.60 42.48
CA LEU A 374 6.80 -27.75 41.63
C LEU A 374 8.08 -27.61 40.78
N ALA A 375 8.39 -26.41 40.36
CA ALA A 375 9.61 -26.11 39.62
C ALA A 375 9.97 -24.63 39.72
N VAL A 376 11.25 -24.32 39.55
CA VAL A 376 11.78 -22.98 39.35
C VAL A 376 12.63 -23.00 38.08
N SER A 377 12.35 -22.09 37.14
CA SER A 377 13.13 -21.89 35.93
C SER A 377 13.94 -20.61 36.06
N ILE A 378 15.22 -20.66 35.70
CA ILE A 378 16.14 -19.51 35.72
C ILE A 378 16.78 -19.41 34.34
N CYS A 379 16.74 -18.20 33.76
CA CYS A 379 17.45 -17.84 32.52
C CYS A 379 18.39 -16.67 32.79
N PHE A 380 19.62 -16.73 32.30
CA PHE A 380 20.60 -15.65 32.38
C PHE A 380 21.45 -15.59 31.13
N SER A 381 21.86 -14.37 30.74
CA SER A 381 22.68 -14.08 29.57
C SER A 381 24.17 -14.38 29.80
#